data_02d5fe6734b7016d8c39c6a3ba66de3b
#
_entry.id   02d5fe6734b7016d8c39c6a3ba66de3b
#
_cell.length_a   1.000
_cell.length_b   1.000
_cell.length_c   1.000
_cell.angle_alpha   90.00
_cell.angle_beta   90.00
_cell.angle_gamma   90.00
#
_symmetry.space_group_name_H-M   'P 1'
#
loop_
_entity.id
_entity.type
_entity.pdbx_description
1 polymer ?
#
loop_
_entity_poly.entity_id
_entity_poly.type
_entity_poly.pdbx_seq_one_letter_code
_entity_poly.pdbx_strand_id
1 'polypeptide(L)'
;MRYKDPNNVSKQKILLESFKLFATKPFSDITFTDIEKVTGLSRGAILYHFKSKDEILASIIDRFIINKEYDLPTIDVSKSMWDNIKNFIAVKQRQQEFFTSIGIQNINRAFIYIAANCMNLLKEIIPNETQQRLEKEKKYWKELLLLGIEKQEIKNSVNVEVEKLSFMEIYYGYSYMSMTTPNGYDTNCLLEKFQHLYFKLAH
;
A
#
# COMPACT_ATOMS: atom_id res chain seq x y z
N MET A 1 -21.13 -0.97 -28.24
CA MET A 1 -20.48 -0.65 -26.93
C MET A 1 -19.03 -1.12 -27.02
N ARG A 2 -18.03 -0.21 -27.09
CA ARG A 2 -16.62 -0.64 -27.04
C ARG A 2 -16.30 -1.06 -25.61
N TYR A 3 -15.89 -2.29 -25.41
CA TYR A 3 -15.38 -2.79 -24.15
C TYR A 3 -14.23 -1.86 -23.69
N LYS A 4 -14.36 -1.27 -22.50
CA LYS A 4 -13.25 -0.55 -21.86
C LYS A 4 -12.23 -1.59 -21.42
N ASP A 5 -11.18 -1.78 -22.21
CA ASP A 5 -10.07 -2.68 -21.87
C ASP A 5 -9.40 -2.17 -20.58
N PRO A 6 -9.36 -2.94 -19.49
CA PRO A 6 -8.67 -2.55 -18.27
C PRO A 6 -7.16 -2.33 -18.48
N ASN A 7 -6.58 -2.92 -19.51
CA ASN A 7 -5.17 -2.77 -19.89
C ASN A 7 -4.92 -1.65 -20.92
N ASN A 8 -5.89 -0.76 -21.16
CA ASN A 8 -5.72 0.33 -22.09
C ASN A 8 -4.52 1.22 -21.69
N VAL A 9 -3.51 1.30 -22.57
CA VAL A 9 -2.24 2.02 -22.37
C VAL A 9 -2.47 3.47 -21.95
N SER A 10 -3.45 4.15 -22.56
CA SER A 10 -3.79 5.53 -22.21
C SER A 10 -4.34 5.66 -20.80
N LYS A 11 -5.23 4.74 -20.39
CA LYS A 11 -5.77 4.71 -19.02
C LYS A 11 -4.67 4.50 -17.99
N GLN A 12 -3.77 3.55 -18.25
CA GLN A 12 -2.63 3.28 -17.40
C GLN A 12 -1.71 4.50 -17.26
N LYS A 13 -1.41 5.16 -18.39
CA LYS A 13 -0.59 6.38 -18.40
C LYS A 13 -1.24 7.50 -17.59
N ILE A 14 -2.56 7.69 -17.73
CA ILE A 14 -3.28 8.71 -16.96
C ILE A 14 -3.14 8.43 -15.46
N LEU A 15 -3.40 7.20 -15.01
CA LEU A 15 -3.32 6.84 -13.60
C LEU A 15 -1.90 7.04 -13.05
N LEU A 16 -0.89 6.58 -13.77
CA LEU A 16 0.51 6.65 -13.34
C LEU A 16 1.02 8.09 -13.23
N GLU A 17 0.83 8.88 -14.28
CA GLU A 17 1.32 10.26 -14.31
C GLU A 17 0.51 11.17 -13.35
N SER A 18 -0.80 10.93 -13.22
CA SER A 18 -1.61 11.63 -12.23
C SER A 18 -1.24 11.26 -10.81
N PHE A 19 -0.86 10.00 -10.53
CA PHE A 19 -0.38 9.59 -9.22
C PHE A 19 0.88 10.37 -8.81
N LYS A 20 1.87 10.48 -9.70
CA LYS A 20 3.08 11.28 -9.46
C LYS A 20 2.74 12.74 -9.16
N LEU A 21 1.79 13.29 -9.93
CA LEU A 21 1.35 14.66 -9.77
C LEU A 21 0.65 14.87 -8.41
N PHE A 22 -0.27 13.98 -8.03
CA PHE A 22 -1.00 14.03 -6.77
C PHE A 22 -0.09 13.78 -5.55
N ALA A 23 1.03 13.08 -5.73
CA ALA A 23 2.03 12.87 -4.70
C ALA A 23 2.93 14.09 -4.43
N THR A 24 2.87 15.13 -5.26
CA THR A 24 3.80 16.28 -5.18
C THR A 24 3.12 17.64 -5.15
N LYS A 25 1.82 17.71 -5.52
CA LYS A 25 1.05 18.96 -5.58
C LYS A 25 -0.29 18.80 -4.87
N PRO A 26 -0.80 19.82 -4.13
CA PRO A 26 -2.11 19.76 -3.51
C PRO A 26 -3.19 19.43 -4.53
N PHE A 27 -4.09 18.52 -4.19
CA PHE A 27 -5.13 18.06 -5.11
C PHE A 27 -6.05 19.19 -5.61
N SER A 28 -6.34 20.18 -4.72
CA SER A 28 -7.12 21.39 -5.07
C SER A 28 -6.51 22.18 -6.23
N ASP A 29 -5.18 22.24 -6.27
CA ASP A 29 -4.42 23.08 -7.19
C ASP A 29 -4.14 22.39 -8.53
N ILE A 30 -4.47 21.11 -8.65
CA ILE A 30 -4.28 20.33 -9.85
C ILE A 30 -5.47 20.53 -10.78
N THR A 31 -5.17 20.91 -12.02
CA THR A 31 -6.14 21.10 -13.10
C THR A 31 -6.06 19.99 -14.15
N PHE A 32 -7.08 19.86 -14.99
CA PHE A 32 -6.99 18.97 -16.16
C PHE A 32 -5.84 19.35 -17.10
N THR A 33 -5.50 20.65 -17.18
CA THR A 33 -4.36 21.11 -17.97
C THR A 33 -3.03 20.58 -17.43
N ASP A 34 -2.89 20.48 -16.09
CA ASP A 34 -1.71 19.83 -15.48
C ASP A 34 -1.64 18.35 -15.88
N ILE A 35 -2.79 17.65 -15.85
CA ILE A 35 -2.87 16.23 -16.23
C ILE A 35 -2.56 16.04 -17.71
N GLU A 36 -3.09 16.90 -18.60
CA GLU A 36 -2.77 16.92 -20.03
C GLU A 36 -1.26 17.06 -20.26
N LYS A 37 -0.64 17.99 -19.53
CA LYS A 37 0.80 18.26 -19.62
C LYS A 37 1.66 17.06 -19.23
N VAL A 38 1.36 16.40 -18.10
CA VAL A 38 2.17 15.26 -17.63
C VAL A 38 1.89 13.98 -18.41
N THR A 39 0.66 13.80 -18.90
CA THR A 39 0.29 12.63 -19.69
C THR A 39 0.60 12.76 -21.18
N GLY A 40 0.71 13.99 -21.71
CA GLY A 40 0.79 14.24 -23.15
C GLY A 40 -0.48 13.85 -23.93
N LEU A 41 -1.60 13.67 -23.23
CA LEU A 41 -2.90 13.33 -23.82
C LEU A 41 -3.81 14.54 -23.86
N SER A 42 -4.65 14.65 -24.90
CA SER A 42 -5.66 15.70 -24.97
C SER A 42 -6.73 15.53 -23.88
N ARG A 43 -7.38 16.64 -23.49
CA ARG A 43 -8.50 16.62 -22.54
C ARG A 43 -9.59 15.63 -22.95
N GLY A 44 -9.92 15.58 -24.25
CA GLY A 44 -10.92 14.63 -24.76
C GLY A 44 -10.52 13.18 -24.55
N ALA A 45 -9.23 12.84 -24.73
CA ALA A 45 -8.71 11.49 -24.45
C ALA A 45 -8.76 11.16 -22.97
N ILE A 46 -8.46 12.12 -22.09
CA ILE A 46 -8.54 11.92 -20.62
C ILE A 46 -10.00 11.74 -20.20
N LEU A 47 -10.91 12.63 -20.65
CA LEU A 47 -12.33 12.58 -20.32
C LEU A 47 -13.05 11.35 -20.90
N TYR A 48 -12.50 10.72 -21.93
CA TYR A 48 -12.98 9.43 -22.41
C TYR A 48 -12.82 8.32 -21.36
N HIS A 49 -11.76 8.38 -20.54
CA HIS A 49 -11.46 7.39 -19.52
C HIS A 49 -12.00 7.78 -18.13
N PHE A 50 -11.92 9.06 -17.78
CA PHE A 50 -12.24 9.57 -16.45
C PHE A 50 -13.03 10.87 -16.55
N LYS A 51 -14.18 10.94 -15.92
CA LYS A 51 -15.08 12.11 -15.99
C LYS A 51 -14.62 13.29 -15.12
N SER A 52 -13.84 13.00 -14.06
CA SER A 52 -13.37 14.00 -13.11
C SER A 52 -12.00 13.64 -12.54
N LYS A 53 -11.35 14.62 -11.89
CA LYS A 53 -10.12 14.37 -11.09
C LYS A 53 -10.38 13.38 -9.94
N ASP A 54 -11.57 13.45 -9.37
CA ASP A 54 -11.99 12.59 -8.25
C ASP A 54 -12.06 11.12 -8.70
N GLU A 55 -12.56 10.85 -9.91
CA GLU A 55 -12.58 9.51 -10.50
C GLU A 55 -11.16 9.00 -10.78
N ILE A 56 -10.24 9.89 -11.21
CA ILE A 56 -8.82 9.54 -11.35
C ILE A 56 -8.23 9.21 -9.99
N LEU A 57 -8.45 10.04 -8.97
CA LEU A 57 -7.95 9.81 -7.62
C LEU A 57 -8.50 8.50 -7.03
N ALA A 58 -9.80 8.26 -7.12
CA ALA A 58 -10.43 7.02 -6.67
C ALA A 58 -9.79 5.79 -7.33
N SER A 59 -9.57 5.87 -8.65
CA SER A 59 -8.93 4.78 -9.40
C SER A 59 -7.45 4.57 -9.04
N ILE A 60 -6.72 5.65 -8.69
CA ILE A 60 -5.34 5.57 -8.20
C ILE A 60 -5.32 4.88 -6.85
N ILE A 61 -6.20 5.27 -5.94
CA ILE A 61 -6.28 4.69 -4.59
C ILE A 61 -6.69 3.23 -4.66
N ASP A 62 -7.72 2.92 -5.42
CA ASP A 62 -8.14 1.54 -5.65
C ASP A 62 -6.97 0.69 -6.17
N ARG A 63 -6.27 1.15 -7.19
CA ARG A 63 -5.23 0.39 -7.85
C ARG A 63 -3.94 0.26 -7.04
N PHE A 64 -3.44 1.37 -6.47
CA PHE A 64 -2.10 1.43 -5.89
C PHE A 64 -2.08 1.34 -4.37
N ILE A 65 -3.21 1.60 -3.69
CA ILE A 65 -3.27 1.62 -2.23
C ILE A 65 -4.11 0.47 -1.68
N ILE A 66 -5.26 0.17 -2.28
CA ILE A 66 -6.25 -0.77 -1.74
C ILE A 66 -6.16 -2.13 -2.41
N ASN A 67 -5.91 -2.18 -3.71
CA ASN A 67 -6.08 -3.38 -4.52
C ASN A 67 -4.85 -4.27 -4.69
N LYS A 68 -5.16 -5.46 -4.88
CA LYS A 68 -4.64 -6.80 -5.11
C LYS A 68 -3.19 -6.99 -5.55
N GLU A 69 -2.55 -6.08 -6.31
CA GLU A 69 -1.18 -6.29 -6.78
C GLU A 69 -0.13 -6.13 -5.66
N TYR A 70 -0.52 -5.42 -4.58
CA TYR A 70 0.35 -5.13 -3.42
C TYR A 70 -0.32 -5.52 -2.10
N ASP A 71 -1.26 -6.48 -2.17
CA ASP A 71 -2.00 -6.98 -1.03
C ASP A 71 -1.09 -7.82 -0.11
N LEU A 72 -1.66 -8.25 1.00
CA LEU A 72 -1.02 -9.18 1.90
C LEU A 72 -0.74 -10.49 1.16
N PRO A 73 0.44 -11.10 1.34
CA PRO A 73 0.68 -12.42 0.77
C PRO A 73 -0.27 -13.46 1.37
N THR A 74 -0.58 -14.48 0.63
CA THR A 74 -1.27 -15.65 1.17
C THR A 74 -0.37 -16.35 2.17
N ILE A 75 -0.93 -16.72 3.33
CA ILE A 75 -0.22 -17.53 4.33
C ILE A 75 -0.07 -18.95 3.77
N ASP A 76 1.16 -19.40 3.66
CA ASP A 76 1.49 -20.77 3.31
C ASP A 76 1.61 -21.60 4.60
N VAL A 77 0.56 -22.35 4.90
CA VAL A 77 0.50 -23.18 6.13
C VAL A 77 1.52 -24.31 6.16
N SER A 78 2.12 -24.67 5.01
CA SER A 78 3.21 -25.66 4.97
C SER A 78 4.53 -25.09 5.49
N LYS A 79 4.71 -23.78 5.46
CA LYS A 79 5.91 -23.06 5.89
C LYS A 79 5.83 -22.64 7.36
N SER A 80 6.98 -22.25 7.90
CA SER A 80 7.08 -21.66 9.22
C SER A 80 6.40 -20.28 9.28
N MET A 81 6.04 -19.83 10.49
CA MET A 81 5.60 -18.45 10.72
C MET A 81 6.68 -17.47 10.22
N TRP A 82 7.96 -17.76 10.54
CA TRP A 82 9.08 -16.92 10.14
C TRP A 82 9.24 -16.83 8.61
N ASP A 83 9.06 -17.91 7.86
CA ASP A 83 9.12 -17.89 6.39
C ASP A 83 7.96 -17.08 5.78
N ASN A 84 6.79 -17.12 6.38
CA ASN A 84 5.67 -16.29 5.98
C ASN A 84 5.93 -14.79 6.26
N ILE A 85 6.59 -14.45 7.38
CA ILE A 85 7.04 -13.08 7.67
C ILE A 85 8.05 -12.61 6.60
N LYS A 86 9.03 -13.43 6.25
CA LYS A 86 9.97 -13.13 5.15
C LYS A 86 9.25 -12.89 3.82
N ASN A 87 8.21 -13.67 3.54
CA ASN A 87 7.40 -13.48 2.33
C ASN A 87 6.65 -12.14 2.35
N PHE A 88 6.11 -11.73 3.52
CA PHE A 88 5.52 -10.39 3.69
C PHE A 88 6.53 -9.29 3.35
N ILE A 89 7.75 -9.38 3.87
CA ILE A 89 8.83 -8.42 3.57
C ILE A 89 9.17 -8.40 2.08
N ALA A 90 9.26 -9.57 1.44
CA ALA A 90 9.53 -9.65 0.01
C ALA A 90 8.42 -9.00 -0.85
N VAL A 91 7.17 -9.07 -0.42
CA VAL A 91 6.06 -8.33 -1.06
C VAL A 91 6.28 -6.82 -0.92
N LYS A 92 6.65 -6.34 0.28
CA LYS A 92 6.91 -4.91 0.51
C LYS A 92 8.12 -4.40 -0.27
N GLN A 93 9.15 -5.21 -0.43
CA GLN A 93 10.31 -4.88 -1.25
C GLN A 93 9.92 -4.74 -2.73
N ARG A 94 9.22 -5.71 -3.30
CA ARG A 94 8.72 -5.62 -4.69
C ARG A 94 7.83 -4.40 -4.92
N GLN A 95 7.03 -4.03 -3.92
CA GLN A 95 6.23 -2.81 -3.97
C GLN A 95 7.10 -1.57 -4.08
N GLN A 96 8.14 -1.44 -3.25
CA GLN A 96 9.09 -0.31 -3.32
C GLN A 96 9.82 -0.26 -4.66
N GLU A 97 10.32 -1.40 -5.13
CA GLU A 97 11.01 -1.51 -6.43
C GLU A 97 10.11 -1.05 -7.57
N PHE A 98 8.84 -1.46 -7.58
CA PHE A 98 7.87 -1.00 -8.56
C PHE A 98 7.70 0.51 -8.51
N PHE A 99 7.44 1.11 -7.35
CA PHE A 99 7.24 2.55 -7.23
C PHE A 99 8.49 3.34 -7.59
N THR A 100 9.66 2.85 -7.21
CA THR A 100 10.95 3.43 -7.62
C THR A 100 11.12 3.40 -9.14
N SER A 101 10.78 2.29 -9.79
CA SER A 101 10.88 2.14 -11.25
C SER A 101 10.02 3.13 -12.03
N ILE A 102 8.92 3.58 -11.44
CA ILE A 102 8.02 4.59 -12.01
C ILE A 102 8.32 6.01 -11.54
N GLY A 103 9.42 6.23 -10.80
CA GLY A 103 9.91 7.53 -10.37
C GLY A 103 9.40 8.01 -9.01
N ILE A 104 8.75 7.16 -8.22
CA ILE A 104 8.32 7.46 -6.85
C ILE A 104 9.31 6.83 -5.88
N GLN A 105 10.30 7.61 -5.43
CA GLN A 105 11.39 7.12 -4.59
C GLN A 105 10.93 6.75 -3.16
N ASN A 106 9.97 7.51 -2.61
CA ASN A 106 9.44 7.28 -1.28
C ASN A 106 7.92 7.14 -1.33
N ILE A 107 7.46 5.90 -1.43
CA ILE A 107 6.03 5.58 -1.53
C ILE A 107 5.25 6.00 -0.28
N ASN A 108 5.85 5.91 0.90
CA ASN A 108 5.19 6.26 2.15
C ASN A 108 4.91 7.76 2.22
N ARG A 109 5.89 8.59 1.81
CA ARG A 109 5.71 10.04 1.68
C ARG A 109 4.57 10.35 0.70
N ALA A 110 4.56 9.70 -0.47
CA ALA A 110 3.53 9.90 -1.49
C ALA A 110 2.13 9.58 -0.95
N PHE A 111 1.96 8.44 -0.27
CA PHE A 111 0.67 8.04 0.29
C PHE A 111 0.21 8.95 1.43
N ILE A 112 1.10 9.32 2.35
CA ILE A 112 0.77 10.22 3.46
C ILE A 112 0.40 11.60 2.92
N TYR A 113 1.14 12.09 1.91
CA TYR A 113 0.85 13.37 1.27
C TYR A 113 -0.54 13.38 0.61
N ILE A 114 -0.86 12.36 -0.19
CA ILE A 114 -2.18 12.22 -0.82
C ILE A 114 -3.28 12.11 0.25
N ALA A 115 -3.08 11.27 1.26
CA ALA A 115 -4.05 11.11 2.34
C ALA A 115 -4.32 12.44 3.07
N ALA A 116 -3.29 13.20 3.41
CA ALA A 116 -3.41 14.48 4.10
C ALA A 116 -4.15 15.53 3.24
N ASN A 117 -3.86 15.59 1.93
CA ASN A 117 -4.47 16.57 1.03
C ASN A 117 -5.86 16.19 0.52
N CYS A 118 -6.25 14.92 0.65
CA CYS A 118 -7.51 14.40 0.10
C CYS A 118 -8.43 13.77 1.16
N MET A 119 -8.17 13.97 2.45
CA MET A 119 -8.84 13.26 3.54
C MET A 119 -10.37 13.33 3.46
N ASN A 120 -10.94 14.51 3.20
CA ASN A 120 -12.38 14.67 3.10
C ASN A 120 -12.96 13.96 1.87
N LEU A 121 -12.29 14.10 0.74
CA LEU A 121 -12.68 13.47 -0.52
C LEU A 121 -12.58 11.93 -0.42
N LEU A 122 -11.55 11.42 0.26
CA LEU A 122 -11.39 9.98 0.48
C LEU A 122 -12.53 9.36 1.28
N LYS A 123 -13.06 10.08 2.27
CA LYS A 123 -14.22 9.62 3.05
C LYS A 123 -15.49 9.49 2.20
N GLU A 124 -15.62 10.29 1.16
CA GLU A 124 -16.76 10.28 0.25
C GLU A 124 -16.59 9.21 -0.86
N ILE A 125 -15.38 9.05 -1.38
CA ILE A 125 -15.09 8.17 -2.52
C ILE A 125 -14.90 6.72 -2.08
N ILE A 126 -14.25 6.50 -0.95
CA ILE A 126 -13.87 5.17 -0.43
C ILE A 126 -14.16 5.05 1.08
N PRO A 127 -15.43 5.17 1.49
CA PRO A 127 -15.80 5.30 2.91
C PRO A 127 -15.40 4.10 3.77
N ASN A 128 -15.36 2.91 3.20
CA ASN A 128 -15.18 1.65 3.93
C ASN A 128 -13.86 0.92 3.62
N GLU A 129 -13.19 1.25 2.52
CA GLU A 129 -12.06 0.49 1.99
C GLU A 129 -10.84 0.53 2.92
N THR A 130 -10.57 1.68 3.52
CA THR A 130 -9.47 1.83 4.48
C THR A 130 -9.71 0.97 5.72
N GLN A 131 -10.93 0.97 6.24
CA GLN A 131 -11.29 0.14 7.39
C GLN A 131 -11.25 -1.34 7.05
N GLN A 132 -11.79 -1.74 5.91
CA GLN A 132 -11.75 -3.13 5.44
C GLN A 132 -10.31 -3.62 5.26
N ARG A 133 -9.42 -2.78 4.74
CA ARG A 133 -8.00 -3.10 4.61
C ARG A 133 -7.36 -3.33 5.98
N LEU A 134 -7.61 -2.45 6.94
CA LEU A 134 -7.10 -2.59 8.30
C LEU A 134 -7.57 -3.90 8.96
N GLU A 135 -8.84 -4.25 8.78
CA GLU A 135 -9.38 -5.51 9.31
C GLU A 135 -8.79 -6.75 8.62
N LYS A 136 -8.55 -6.70 7.30
CA LYS A 136 -7.83 -7.77 6.58
C LYS A 136 -6.42 -7.97 7.13
N GLU A 137 -5.71 -6.88 7.42
CA GLU A 137 -4.35 -6.96 7.93
C GLU A 137 -4.32 -7.49 9.36
N LYS A 138 -5.25 -7.05 10.24
CA LYS A 138 -5.42 -7.64 11.57
C LYS A 138 -5.69 -9.14 11.51
N LYS A 139 -6.55 -9.57 10.57
CA LYS A 139 -6.85 -10.98 10.36
C LYS A 139 -5.61 -11.76 9.90
N TYR A 140 -4.85 -11.23 8.94
CA TYR A 140 -3.62 -11.83 8.45
C TYR A 140 -2.61 -12.08 9.59
N TRP A 141 -2.30 -11.07 10.39
CA TRP A 141 -1.36 -11.21 11.49
C TRP A 141 -1.87 -12.15 12.59
N LYS A 142 -3.18 -12.13 12.84
CA LYS A 142 -3.81 -13.09 13.78
C LYS A 142 -3.62 -14.53 13.31
N GLU A 143 -3.95 -14.82 12.05
CA GLU A 143 -3.81 -16.17 11.47
C GLU A 143 -2.35 -16.63 11.47
N LEU A 144 -1.43 -15.72 11.19
CA LEU A 144 0.00 -16.03 11.21
C LEU A 144 0.53 -16.34 12.62
N LEU A 145 0.09 -15.62 13.64
CA LEU A 145 0.43 -15.91 15.04
C LEU A 145 -0.16 -17.26 15.48
N LEU A 146 -1.40 -17.56 15.10
CA LEU A 146 -2.02 -18.86 15.40
C LEU A 146 -1.24 -20.03 14.74
N LEU A 147 -0.79 -19.84 13.50
CA LEU A 147 0.09 -20.81 12.82
C LEU A 147 1.40 -21.01 13.58
N GLY A 148 2.02 -19.93 14.08
CA GLY A 148 3.25 -20.00 14.87
C GLY A 148 3.06 -20.77 16.20
N ILE A 149 1.91 -20.61 16.86
CA ILE A 149 1.56 -21.37 18.07
C ILE A 149 1.33 -22.84 17.71
N GLU A 150 0.56 -23.13 16.67
CA GLU A 150 0.28 -24.51 16.22
C GLU A 150 1.56 -25.26 15.88
N LYS A 151 2.51 -24.59 15.23
CA LYS A 151 3.82 -25.15 14.87
C LYS A 151 4.85 -25.13 16.01
N GLN A 152 4.47 -24.64 17.17
CA GLN A 152 5.35 -24.52 18.35
C GLN A 152 6.58 -23.62 18.09
N GLU A 153 6.45 -22.66 17.19
CA GLU A 153 7.49 -21.66 16.90
C GLU A 153 7.47 -20.52 17.92
N ILE A 154 6.30 -20.22 18.48
CA ILE A 154 6.12 -19.20 19.53
C ILE A 154 5.33 -19.81 20.70
N LYS A 155 5.40 -19.15 21.86
CA LYS A 155 4.76 -19.63 23.09
C LYS A 155 3.23 -19.68 22.98
N ASN A 156 2.61 -20.71 23.58
CA ASN A 156 1.15 -20.79 23.68
C ASN A 156 0.53 -19.68 24.55
N SER A 157 1.34 -19.03 25.40
CA SER A 157 0.91 -17.92 26.26
C SER A 157 0.86 -16.56 25.56
N VAL A 158 1.23 -16.50 24.29
CA VAL A 158 1.20 -15.26 23.49
C VAL A 158 -0.22 -14.71 23.40
N ASN A 159 -0.39 -13.44 23.74
CA ASN A 159 -1.66 -12.76 23.54
C ASN A 159 -1.80 -12.35 22.08
N VAL A 160 -2.41 -13.20 21.28
CA VAL A 160 -2.58 -13.02 19.83
C VAL A 160 -3.28 -11.71 19.49
N GLU A 161 -4.25 -11.26 20.30
CA GLU A 161 -4.99 -10.01 20.05
C GLU A 161 -4.12 -8.76 20.24
N VAL A 162 -3.13 -8.81 21.12
CA VAL A 162 -2.14 -7.74 21.31
C VAL A 162 -1.04 -7.83 20.23
N GLU A 163 -0.45 -9.01 20.05
CA GLU A 163 0.74 -9.14 19.22
C GLU A 163 0.47 -8.95 17.71
N LYS A 164 -0.76 -9.23 17.24
CA LYS A 164 -1.12 -8.88 15.87
C LYS A 164 -1.01 -7.37 15.61
N LEU A 165 -1.30 -6.55 16.64
CA LEU A 165 -1.15 -5.09 16.55
C LEU A 165 0.33 -4.69 16.62
N SER A 166 1.13 -5.37 17.43
CA SER A 166 2.57 -5.12 17.53
C SER A 166 3.28 -5.26 16.18
N PHE A 167 2.96 -6.29 15.37
CA PHE A 167 3.49 -6.43 14.01
C PHE A 167 3.07 -5.27 13.11
N MET A 168 1.79 -4.87 13.18
CA MET A 168 1.26 -3.74 12.40
C MET A 168 1.90 -2.41 12.82
N GLU A 169 2.04 -2.16 14.11
CA GLU A 169 2.66 -0.95 14.67
C GLU A 169 4.12 -0.81 14.26
N ILE A 170 4.89 -1.90 14.25
CA ILE A 170 6.26 -1.90 13.73
C ILE A 170 6.27 -1.47 12.27
N TYR A 171 5.42 -2.07 11.43
CA TYR A 171 5.37 -1.74 10.00
C TYR A 171 4.93 -0.29 9.76
N TYR A 172 3.78 0.11 10.32
CA TYR A 172 3.23 1.45 10.12
C TYR A 172 4.08 2.53 10.77
N GLY A 173 4.57 2.31 11.98
CA GLY A 173 5.43 3.25 12.69
C GLY A 173 6.75 3.48 11.94
N TYR A 174 7.39 2.40 11.48
CA TYR A 174 8.64 2.51 10.71
C TYR A 174 8.39 3.15 9.34
N SER A 175 7.31 2.81 8.66
CA SER A 175 6.89 3.44 7.41
C SER A 175 6.66 4.94 7.57
N TYR A 176 5.96 5.34 8.64
CA TYR A 176 5.71 6.75 8.97
C TYR A 176 7.01 7.52 9.25
N MET A 177 7.87 6.97 10.10
CA MET A 177 9.18 7.60 10.39
C MET A 177 10.03 7.77 9.14
N SER A 178 9.97 6.80 8.23
CA SER A 178 10.77 6.79 6.99
C SER A 178 10.23 7.71 5.89
N MET A 179 9.08 8.37 6.08
CA MET A 179 8.58 9.34 5.10
C MET A 179 9.52 10.54 4.93
N THR A 180 10.34 10.84 5.95
CA THR A 180 11.32 11.94 5.91
C THR A 180 12.63 11.55 5.21
N THR A 181 12.88 10.26 5.01
CA THR A 181 14.08 9.78 4.32
C THR A 181 13.92 9.91 2.79
N PRO A 182 15.02 9.99 2.01
CA PRO A 182 14.92 10.07 0.55
C PRO A 182 14.18 8.89 -0.08
N ASN A 183 14.48 7.66 0.34
CA ASN A 183 14.06 6.42 -0.32
C ASN A 183 12.98 5.62 0.44
N GLY A 184 12.41 6.18 1.51
CA GLY A 184 11.46 5.44 2.36
C GLY A 184 12.16 4.52 3.36
N TYR A 185 11.46 3.48 3.85
CA TYR A 185 12.02 2.55 4.81
C TYR A 185 12.92 1.49 4.13
N ASP A 186 13.91 1.02 4.89
CA ASP A 186 14.76 -0.11 4.51
C ASP A 186 14.06 -1.43 4.89
N THR A 187 13.88 -2.30 3.91
CA THR A 187 13.21 -3.60 4.12
C THR A 187 14.04 -4.57 4.97
N ASN A 188 15.38 -4.46 4.96
CA ASN A 188 16.23 -5.27 5.83
C ASN A 188 16.06 -4.83 7.29
N CYS A 189 16.09 -3.52 7.56
CA CYS A 189 15.81 -3.00 8.90
C CYS A 189 14.40 -3.36 9.38
N LEU A 190 13.41 -3.39 8.47
CA LEU A 190 12.06 -3.84 8.82
C LEU A 190 12.04 -5.34 9.18
N LEU A 191 12.77 -6.17 8.42
CA LEU A 191 12.91 -7.59 8.72
C LEU A 191 13.58 -7.82 10.08
N GLU A 192 14.64 -7.08 10.41
CA GLU A 192 15.31 -7.15 11.72
C GLU A 192 14.37 -6.80 12.88
N LYS A 193 13.52 -5.78 12.70
CA LYS A 193 12.51 -5.41 13.71
C LYS A 193 11.47 -6.52 13.91
N PHE A 194 11.02 -7.14 12.83
CA PHE A 194 10.12 -8.29 12.91
C PHE A 194 10.79 -9.51 13.54
N GLN A 195 12.06 -9.73 13.22
CA GLN A 195 12.86 -10.81 13.81
C GLN A 195 13.01 -10.62 15.32
N HIS A 196 13.25 -9.40 15.77
CA HIS A 196 13.34 -9.11 17.21
C HIS A 196 12.03 -9.42 17.92
N LEU A 197 10.88 -9.00 17.37
CA LEU A 197 9.58 -9.35 17.95
C LEU A 197 9.33 -10.86 17.92
N TYR A 198 9.59 -11.52 16.79
CA TYR A 198 9.43 -12.96 16.66
C TYR A 198 10.22 -13.74 17.72
N PHE A 199 11.50 -13.42 17.93
CA PHE A 199 12.31 -14.06 18.95
C PHE A 199 11.79 -13.82 20.38
N LYS A 200 11.30 -12.64 20.66
CA LYS A 200 10.66 -12.33 21.95
C LYS A 200 9.41 -13.18 22.21
N LEU A 201 8.67 -13.53 21.17
CA LEU A 201 7.51 -14.40 21.27
C LEU A 201 7.88 -15.90 21.35
N ALA A 202 9.04 -16.28 20.77
CA ALA A 202 9.55 -17.65 20.77
C ALA A 202 10.19 -18.05 22.11
N HIS A 203 10.83 -17.10 22.79
CA HIS A 203 11.58 -17.29 24.04
C HIS A 203 11.01 -16.47 25.19
#